data_5f80505e33a2b1cdeb990916fc255b9c
#
_entry.id   5f80505e33a2b1cdeb990916fc255b9c
#
_cell.length_a   1.000
_cell.length_b   1.000
_cell.length_c   1.000
_cell.angle_alpha   90.00
_cell.angle_beta   90.00
_cell.angle_gamma   90.00
#
_symmetry.space_group_name_H-M   'P 1'
#
loop_
_entity.id
_entity.type
_entity.pdbx_description
1 polymer ?
#
loop_
_entity_poly.entity_id
_entity_poly.type
_entity_poly.pdbx_seq_one_letter_code
_entity_poly.pdbx_strand_id
1 'polypeptide(L)' 'MAGSIIVRYAQKTYKQRRAEKQNSAVFKNLTHSVDIIPESMSIMTFSSQKEASKFAEKIRDEGYHILEIKDDYKST' A
#
# COMPACT_ATOMS: atom_id res chain seq x y z
N MET A 1 -22.50 14.88 -2.63
CA MET A 1 -21.59 14.12 -3.43
C MET A 1 -20.63 13.32 -2.61
N ALA A 2 -20.55 12.11 -2.87
CA ALA A 2 -19.67 11.26 -2.11
C ALA A 2 -18.22 11.61 -2.39
N GLY A 3 -17.41 11.58 -1.38
CA GLY A 3 -16.00 11.70 -1.55
C GLY A 3 -15.43 10.44 -2.13
N SER A 4 -14.13 10.36 -2.16
CA SER A 4 -13.47 9.16 -2.64
C SER A 4 -12.35 8.79 -1.69
N ILE A 5 -11.97 7.54 -1.77
CA ILE A 5 -10.87 7.02 -0.98
C ILE A 5 -9.71 6.79 -1.93
N ILE A 6 -8.59 7.39 -1.62
CA ILE A 6 -7.42 7.36 -2.47
C ILE A 6 -6.41 6.41 -1.85
N VAL A 7 -5.96 5.44 -2.65
CA VAL A 7 -4.94 4.49 -2.23
C VAL A 7 -3.69 4.74 -3.05
N ARG A 8 -2.59 5.05 -2.38
CA ARG A 8 -1.29 5.17 -3.03
C ARG A 8 -0.50 3.93 -2.75
N TYR A 9 0.11 3.40 -3.77
CA TYR A 9 0.88 2.16 -3.62
C TYR A 9 2.02 2.13 -4.60
N ALA A 10 2.97 1.23 -4.34
CA ALA A 10 4.12 1.05 -5.23
C ALA A 10 4.63 -0.37 -5.06
N GLN A 11 5.35 -0.84 -6.06
CA GLN A 11 5.96 -2.16 -5.97
C GLN A 11 7.16 -2.11 -5.04
N LYS A 12 7.30 -3.14 -4.22
CA LYS A 12 8.50 -3.30 -3.43
C LYS A 12 9.61 -3.77 -4.34
N THR A 13 10.85 -3.38 -4.02
CA THR A 13 11.98 -3.85 -4.77
C THR A 13 12.14 -5.36 -4.55
N TYR A 14 12.81 -6.01 -5.48
CA TYR A 14 13.09 -7.42 -5.32
C TYR A 14 13.88 -7.68 -4.04
N LYS A 15 14.83 -6.80 -3.75
CA LYS A 15 15.64 -6.91 -2.56
C LYS A 15 14.79 -6.84 -1.30
N GLN A 16 13.83 -5.91 -1.28
CA GLN A 16 12.93 -5.75 -0.15
C GLN A 16 12.08 -7.00 0.05
N ARG A 17 11.49 -7.49 -1.03
CA ARG A 17 10.62 -8.66 -0.95
C ARG A 17 11.38 -9.89 -0.48
N ARG A 18 12.62 -10.04 -0.96
CA ARG A 18 13.44 -11.16 -0.56
C ARG A 18 13.81 -11.09 0.91
N ALA A 19 14.15 -9.90 1.38
CA ALA A 19 14.50 -9.71 2.77
C ALA A 19 13.33 -10.01 3.70
N GLU A 20 12.14 -9.54 3.32
CA GLU A 20 10.95 -9.81 4.12
C GLU A 20 10.68 -11.30 4.22
N LYS A 21 10.88 -12.01 3.11
CA LYS A 21 10.62 -13.44 3.08
C LYS A 21 11.57 -14.20 3.97
N GLN A 22 12.83 -13.77 4.02
CA GLN A 22 13.86 -14.46 4.81
C GLN A 22 13.83 -14.06 6.28
N ASN A 23 13.45 -12.83 6.56
CA ASN A 23 13.52 -12.28 7.91
C ASN A 23 12.22 -11.61 8.33
N SER A 24 11.12 -12.28 8.09
CA SER A 24 9.81 -11.66 8.30
C SER A 24 9.59 -11.20 9.74
N ALA A 25 10.09 -11.96 10.70
CA ALA A 25 9.91 -11.60 12.10
C ALA A 25 10.66 -10.31 12.43
N VAL A 26 11.85 -10.15 11.87
CA VAL A 26 12.64 -8.95 12.10
C VAL A 26 11.92 -7.74 11.50
N PHE A 27 11.43 -7.88 10.29
CA PHE A 27 10.78 -6.75 9.62
C PHE A 27 9.47 -6.38 10.27
N LYS A 28 8.79 -7.31 10.89
CA LYS A 28 7.58 -7.00 11.62
C LYS A 28 7.84 -6.08 12.81
N ASN A 29 8.99 -6.21 13.40
CA ASN A 29 9.30 -5.46 14.61
C ASN A 29 10.08 -4.18 14.36
N LEU A 30 10.49 -3.95 13.13
CA LEU A 30 11.23 -2.75 12.80
C LEU A 30 10.31 -1.71 12.17
N THR A 31 10.56 -0.46 12.49
CA THR A 31 9.73 0.63 12.01
C THR A 31 10.46 1.50 11.02
N HIS A 32 11.17 0.89 10.11
CA HIS A 32 11.87 1.65 9.09
C HIS A 32 11.14 1.57 7.76
N SER A 33 11.58 2.40 6.83
CA SER A 33 10.93 2.52 5.54
C SER A 33 11.05 1.24 4.74
N VAL A 34 10.03 0.99 3.93
CA VAL A 34 10.05 -0.11 2.99
C VAL A 34 10.67 0.41 1.69
N ASP A 35 11.56 -0.40 1.12
CA ASP A 35 12.21 -0.04 -0.12
C ASP A 35 11.30 -0.32 -1.30
N ILE A 36 10.96 0.71 -2.05
CA ILE A 36 10.03 0.59 -3.16
C ILE A 36 10.68 1.07 -4.46
N ILE A 37 10.02 0.75 -5.55
CA ILE A 37 10.44 1.21 -6.89
C ILE A 37 9.68 2.50 -7.20
N PRO A 38 10.35 3.65 -7.18
CA PRO A 38 9.63 4.91 -7.34
C PRO A 38 8.83 5.02 -8.63
N GLU A 39 9.34 4.44 -9.70
CA GLU A 39 8.65 4.51 -10.99
C GLU A 39 7.35 3.73 -11.01
N SER A 40 7.15 2.86 -10.05
CA SER A 40 5.94 2.05 -10.00
C SER A 40 4.83 2.68 -9.15
N MET A 41 5.07 3.85 -8.59
CA MET A 41 4.08 4.50 -7.75
C MET A 41 2.82 4.77 -8.54
N SER A 42 1.70 4.39 -7.94
CA SER A 42 0.40 4.50 -8.59
C SER A 42 -0.66 4.95 -7.60
N ILE A 43 -1.76 5.44 -8.13
CA ILE A 43 -2.87 5.92 -7.32
C ILE A 43 -4.15 5.32 -7.86
N MET A 44 -4.96 4.79 -6.93
CA MET A 44 -6.30 4.32 -7.28
C MET A 44 -7.31 4.98 -6.37
N THR A 45 -8.50 5.23 -6.92
CA THR A 45 -9.58 5.82 -6.14
C THR A 45 -10.74 4.85 -6.08
N PHE A 46 -11.45 4.88 -4.96
CA PHE A 46 -12.58 4.00 -4.73
C PHE A 46 -13.72 4.79 -4.11
N SER A 47 -14.92 4.29 -4.31
CA SER A 47 -16.11 4.98 -3.78
C SER A 47 -16.48 4.49 -2.38
N SER A 48 -15.86 3.41 -1.90
CA SER A 48 -16.16 2.91 -0.56
C SER A 48 -14.90 2.37 0.09
N GLN A 49 -14.89 2.42 1.42
CA GLN A 49 -13.77 1.88 2.18
C GLN A 49 -13.62 0.38 1.99
N LYS A 50 -14.74 -0.29 1.82
CA LYS A 50 -14.72 -1.72 1.66
C LYS A 50 -13.96 -2.11 0.40
N GLU A 51 -14.21 -1.40 -0.69
CA GLU A 51 -13.50 -1.67 -1.93
C GLU A 51 -12.02 -1.34 -1.81
N ALA A 52 -11.72 -0.22 -1.16
CA ALA A 52 -10.34 0.19 -0.97
C ALA A 52 -9.58 -0.84 -0.14
N SER A 53 -10.19 -1.36 0.91
CA SER A 53 -9.57 -2.36 1.76
C SER A 53 -9.30 -3.65 1.01
N LYS A 54 -10.27 -4.09 0.22
CA LYS A 54 -10.10 -5.30 -0.58
C LYS A 54 -8.96 -5.15 -1.57
N PHE A 55 -8.90 -4.00 -2.21
CA PHE A 55 -7.83 -3.74 -3.16
C PHE A 55 -6.48 -3.74 -2.44
N ALA A 56 -6.40 -3.09 -1.29
CA ALA A 56 -5.16 -3.02 -0.54
C ALA A 56 -4.66 -4.40 -0.15
N GLU A 57 -5.56 -5.25 0.33
CA GLU A 57 -5.18 -6.61 0.68
C GLU A 57 -4.68 -7.39 -0.52
N LYS A 58 -5.38 -7.23 -1.64
CA LYS A 58 -5.02 -7.95 -2.85
C LYS A 58 -3.62 -7.58 -3.32
N ILE A 59 -3.33 -6.28 -3.38
CA ILE A 59 -2.04 -5.87 -3.91
C ILE A 59 -0.90 -6.14 -2.93
N ARG A 60 -1.18 -6.17 -1.65
CA ARG A 60 -0.15 -6.57 -0.69
C ARG A 60 0.30 -7.99 -0.95
N ASP A 61 -0.66 -8.87 -1.25
CA ASP A 61 -0.33 -10.25 -1.56
C ASP A 61 0.48 -10.36 -2.84
N GLU A 62 0.35 -9.39 -3.71
CA GLU A 62 1.07 -9.37 -4.97
C GLU A 62 2.44 -8.72 -4.87
N GLY A 63 2.81 -8.25 -3.69
CA GLY A 63 4.14 -7.69 -3.49
C GLY A 63 4.20 -6.17 -3.55
N TYR A 64 3.07 -5.51 -3.44
CA TYR A 64 3.01 -4.06 -3.40
C TYR A 64 3.03 -3.57 -1.96
N HIS A 65 3.44 -2.33 -1.81
CA HIS A 65 3.44 -1.65 -0.52
C HIS A 65 2.44 -0.51 -0.58
N ILE A 66 1.60 -0.41 0.44
CA ILE A 66 0.63 0.67 0.54
C ILE A 66 1.33 1.87 1.17
N LEU A 67 1.41 2.95 0.41
CA LEU A 67 2.06 4.16 0.90
C LEU A 67 1.11 5.00 1.74
N GLU A 68 -0.15 5.07 1.31
CA GLU A 68 -1.11 5.93 1.99
C GLU A 68 -2.52 5.53 1.59
N ILE A 69 -3.43 5.59 2.54
CA ILE A 69 -4.85 5.47 2.26
C ILE A 69 -5.49 6.71 2.82
N LYS A 70 -6.03 7.54 1.95
CA LYS A 70 -6.58 8.81 2.34
C LYS A 70 -8.07 8.84 2.06
N ASP A 71 -8.83 9.22 3.07
CA ASP A 71 -10.28 9.32 2.96
C ASP A 71 -10.65 10.77 2.70
N ASP A 72 -11.17 11.01 1.52
CA ASP A 72 -11.51 12.35 1.08
C ASP A 72 -12.96 12.74 1.37
N TYR A 73 -13.68 11.88 2.06
CA TYR A 73 -15.09 12.13 2.34
C TYR A 73 -15.29 13.38 3.20
N LYS A 74 -14.30 13.74 3.95
CA LYS A 74 -14.46 14.82 4.89
C LYS A 74 -14.05 16.15 4.33
N SER A 75 -13.82 16.22 3.08
CA SER A 75 -13.28 17.42 2.49
C SER A 75 -14.29 18.55 2.40
N THR A 76 -15.50 18.34 2.73
CA THR A 76 -16.50 19.41 2.68
C THR A 76 -16.34 20.40 3.79
#